data_d9f063cb074d868c8ebb2b87067e737b
#
_entry.id   d9f063cb074d868c8ebb2b87067e737b
#
_cell.length_a   1.000
_cell.length_b   1.000
_cell.length_c   1.000
_cell.angle_alpha   90.00
_cell.angle_beta   90.00
_cell.angle_gamma   90.00
#
_symmetry.space_group_name_H-M   'P 1'
#
loop_
_entity.id
_entity.type
_entity.pdbx_description
1 polymer ?
#
loop_
_entity_poly.entity_id
_entity_poly.type
_entity_poly.pdbx_seq_one_letter_code
_entity_poly.pdbx_strand_id
1 'polypeptide(L)'
;YMKTESKPGMAPKLLDIVESLPSKVGIYYIHNEKGDLIYIGKSKNIKNRINQHFTSKVSKSIKIQKQVYTVTYEETGSELIALLKESEEIKINKPIYNRAQRKTLFNWALYSEKNKDGYIALKVAKTDGRKKEITSFASLQEGKNALFRITEKYNLCQKVNGIYDTKKSCFQYDISQCFGACIGKENPEEYNKRVHDFIQNNSFENNNMVLIDKGRTNGERSAILIENGVYKGYCFYDLNYQISNIEVMKNILIPMQNNRDTRTIIQGYLRKN
;
A
#
# COMPACT_ATOMS: atom_id res chain seq x y z
N TYR A 1 -27.42 -46.17 -16.93
CA TYR A 1 -27.74 -44.73 -16.71
C TYR A 1 -26.80 -44.18 -15.64
N MET A 2 -25.70 -43.56 -16.04
CA MET A 2 -24.83 -42.80 -15.17
C MET A 2 -25.48 -41.42 -14.95
N LYS A 3 -25.90 -41.14 -13.71
CA LYS A 3 -26.27 -39.80 -13.29
C LYS A 3 -24.97 -38.99 -13.24
N THR A 4 -24.79 -38.08 -14.17
CA THR A 4 -23.81 -37.00 -14.08
C THR A 4 -24.25 -36.08 -12.94
N GLU A 5 -23.60 -36.17 -11.78
CA GLU A 5 -23.75 -35.17 -10.74
C GLU A 5 -23.24 -33.83 -11.30
N SER A 6 -24.15 -32.93 -11.62
CA SER A 6 -23.85 -31.55 -11.92
C SER A 6 -23.19 -30.95 -10.69
N LYS A 7 -21.96 -30.46 -10.83
CA LYS A 7 -21.34 -29.59 -9.80
C LYS A 7 -22.35 -28.51 -9.46
N PRO A 8 -22.61 -28.20 -8.17
CA PRO A 8 -23.52 -27.14 -7.79
C PRO A 8 -23.00 -25.83 -8.40
N GLY A 9 -23.65 -25.36 -9.45
CA GLY A 9 -23.38 -24.09 -10.11
C GLY A 9 -23.67 -22.94 -9.16
N MET A 10 -23.07 -21.78 -9.42
CA MET A 10 -23.42 -20.52 -8.76
C MET A 10 -24.93 -20.26 -8.91
N ALA A 11 -25.57 -19.72 -7.85
CA ALA A 11 -26.98 -19.34 -7.93
C ALA A 11 -27.19 -18.34 -9.09
N PRO A 12 -28.28 -18.47 -9.90
CA PRO A 12 -28.51 -17.62 -11.07
C PRO A 12 -28.37 -16.13 -10.80
N LYS A 13 -28.93 -15.64 -9.68
CA LYS A 13 -28.80 -14.24 -9.25
C LYS A 13 -27.34 -13.78 -9.09
N LEU A 14 -26.47 -14.62 -8.56
CA LEU A 14 -25.05 -14.29 -8.38
C LEU A 14 -24.31 -14.28 -9.73
N LEU A 15 -24.71 -15.15 -10.62
CA LEU A 15 -24.16 -15.20 -11.98
C LEU A 15 -24.52 -13.93 -12.76
N ASP A 16 -25.77 -13.50 -12.71
CA ASP A 16 -26.23 -12.26 -13.36
C ASP A 16 -25.43 -11.04 -12.87
N ILE A 17 -25.18 -10.96 -11.55
CA ILE A 17 -24.35 -9.90 -10.98
C ILE A 17 -22.93 -9.96 -11.58
N VAL A 18 -22.31 -11.13 -11.62
CA VAL A 18 -20.95 -11.28 -12.16
C VAL A 18 -20.88 -10.89 -13.64
N GLU A 19 -21.89 -11.28 -14.43
CA GLU A 19 -21.90 -10.98 -15.85
C GLU A 19 -22.09 -9.50 -16.17
N SER A 20 -22.77 -8.76 -15.32
CA SER A 20 -22.95 -7.32 -15.46
C SER A 20 -21.69 -6.48 -15.15
N LEU A 21 -20.63 -7.08 -14.57
CA LEU A 21 -19.45 -6.35 -14.11
C LEU A 21 -18.34 -6.33 -15.17
N PRO A 22 -17.56 -5.23 -15.21
CA PRO A 22 -16.46 -5.09 -16.17
C PRO A 22 -15.20 -5.86 -15.74
N SER A 23 -14.43 -6.30 -16.73
CA SER A 23 -13.07 -6.84 -16.53
C SER A 23 -12.03 -5.71 -16.48
N LYS A 24 -12.19 -4.78 -15.56
CA LYS A 24 -11.39 -3.55 -15.44
C LYS A 24 -10.80 -3.39 -14.04
N VAL A 25 -9.77 -2.56 -13.95
CA VAL A 25 -9.17 -2.12 -12.67
C VAL A 25 -10.09 -1.14 -11.98
N GLY A 26 -10.36 -1.36 -10.71
CA GLY A 26 -11.16 -0.42 -9.93
C GLY A 26 -11.53 -0.90 -8.53
N ILE A 27 -12.49 -0.21 -7.97
CA ILE A 27 -13.09 -0.46 -6.67
C ILE A 27 -14.54 -0.92 -6.86
N TYR A 28 -15.01 -1.79 -5.99
CA TYR A 28 -16.38 -2.31 -6.02
C TYR A 28 -17.00 -2.28 -4.64
N TYR A 29 -18.33 -2.16 -4.62
CA TYR A 29 -19.16 -1.98 -3.45
C TYR A 29 -20.27 -3.03 -3.45
N ILE A 30 -20.34 -3.83 -2.40
CA ILE A 30 -21.37 -4.87 -2.25
C ILE A 30 -22.44 -4.37 -1.29
N HIS A 31 -23.69 -4.37 -1.75
CA HIS A 31 -24.84 -3.91 -0.99
C HIS A 31 -25.80 -5.09 -0.68
N ASN A 32 -26.44 -5.03 0.49
CA ASN A 32 -27.52 -5.95 0.86
C ASN A 32 -28.87 -5.48 0.28
N GLU A 33 -29.92 -6.25 0.53
CA GLU A 33 -31.29 -5.95 0.05
C GLU A 33 -31.85 -4.63 0.60
N LYS A 34 -31.38 -4.19 1.77
CA LYS A 34 -31.77 -2.91 2.37
C LYS A 34 -30.99 -1.71 1.79
N GLY A 35 -30.04 -1.95 0.89
CA GLY A 35 -29.14 -0.94 0.35
C GLY A 35 -27.93 -0.64 1.22
N ASP A 36 -27.76 -1.33 2.36
CA ASP A 36 -26.58 -1.10 3.21
C ASP A 36 -25.32 -1.58 2.50
N LEU A 37 -24.26 -0.80 2.57
CA LEU A 37 -22.94 -1.15 2.08
C LEU A 37 -22.27 -2.14 3.05
N ILE A 38 -22.16 -3.41 2.63
CA ILE A 38 -21.64 -4.49 3.48
C ILE A 38 -20.19 -4.83 3.25
N TYR A 39 -19.64 -4.52 2.06
CA TYR A 39 -18.24 -4.76 1.72
C TYR A 39 -17.75 -3.81 0.64
N ILE A 40 -16.51 -3.36 0.76
CA ILE A 40 -15.73 -2.64 -0.24
C ILE A 40 -14.48 -3.44 -0.57
N GLY A 41 -14.11 -3.47 -1.86
CA GLY A 41 -12.87 -4.09 -2.29
C GLY A 41 -12.32 -3.49 -3.57
N LYS A 42 -11.01 -3.67 -3.79
CA LYS A 42 -10.34 -3.27 -5.02
C LYS A 42 -9.93 -4.48 -5.83
N SER A 43 -9.77 -4.31 -7.13
CA SER A 43 -9.28 -5.38 -8.00
C SER A 43 -8.62 -4.84 -9.26
N LYS A 44 -7.70 -5.65 -9.81
CA LYS A 44 -7.20 -5.51 -11.20
C LYS A 44 -8.24 -5.92 -12.25
N ASN A 45 -9.19 -6.76 -11.84
CA ASN A 45 -10.31 -7.22 -12.64
C ASN A 45 -11.51 -7.43 -11.73
N ILE A 46 -12.44 -6.49 -11.76
CA ILE A 46 -13.62 -6.47 -10.88
C ILE A 46 -14.46 -7.72 -11.07
N LYS A 47 -14.77 -8.08 -12.33
CA LYS A 47 -15.58 -9.27 -12.68
C LYS A 47 -14.99 -10.55 -12.06
N ASN A 48 -13.70 -10.80 -12.30
CA ASN A 48 -13.04 -11.98 -11.77
C ASN A 48 -13.01 -11.99 -10.23
N ARG A 49 -12.84 -10.84 -9.61
CA ARG A 49 -12.80 -10.74 -8.15
C ARG A 49 -14.14 -11.03 -7.50
N ILE A 50 -15.23 -10.54 -8.06
CA ILE A 50 -16.59 -10.84 -7.59
C ILE A 50 -16.91 -12.32 -7.82
N ASN A 51 -16.56 -12.88 -8.97
CA ASN A 51 -16.68 -14.32 -9.22
C ASN A 51 -15.95 -15.16 -8.15
N GLN A 52 -14.71 -14.76 -7.77
CA GLN A 52 -13.98 -15.41 -6.68
C GLN A 52 -14.71 -15.31 -5.33
N HIS A 53 -15.31 -14.16 -5.01
CA HIS A 53 -16.12 -14.02 -3.79
C HIS A 53 -17.31 -14.96 -3.80
N PHE A 54 -17.98 -15.12 -4.95
CA PHE A 54 -19.20 -15.91 -5.06
C PHE A 54 -18.97 -17.42 -5.22
N THR A 55 -17.74 -17.84 -5.53
CA THR A 55 -17.33 -19.26 -5.59
C THR A 55 -16.52 -19.70 -4.36
N SER A 56 -16.05 -18.78 -3.54
CA SER A 56 -15.22 -19.05 -2.38
C SER A 56 -16.00 -19.69 -1.24
N LYS A 57 -15.40 -20.71 -0.60
CA LYS A 57 -15.92 -21.39 0.59
C LYS A 57 -15.43 -20.77 1.91
N VAL A 58 -14.69 -19.65 1.86
CA VAL A 58 -14.24 -18.92 3.06
C VAL A 58 -15.44 -18.32 3.78
N SER A 59 -15.51 -18.44 5.10
CA SER A 59 -16.63 -18.00 5.95
C SER A 59 -17.11 -16.58 5.63
N LYS A 60 -16.19 -15.64 5.42
CA LYS A 60 -16.51 -14.26 5.01
C LYS A 60 -17.24 -14.20 3.66
N SER A 61 -16.73 -14.92 2.67
CA SER A 61 -17.31 -14.97 1.33
C SER A 61 -18.72 -15.60 1.35
N ILE A 62 -18.91 -16.66 2.11
CA ILE A 62 -20.24 -17.30 2.29
C ILE A 62 -21.23 -16.31 2.91
N LYS A 63 -20.82 -15.52 3.89
CA LYS A 63 -21.69 -14.49 4.49
C LYS A 63 -22.06 -13.41 3.49
N ILE A 64 -21.11 -12.97 2.65
CA ILE A 64 -21.37 -12.01 1.58
C ILE A 64 -22.33 -12.59 0.55
N GLN A 65 -22.11 -13.83 0.08
CA GLN A 65 -22.99 -14.52 -0.88
C GLN A 65 -24.44 -14.58 -0.42
N LYS A 66 -24.68 -14.79 0.88
CA LYS A 66 -26.03 -14.86 1.47
C LYS A 66 -26.73 -13.51 1.57
N GLN A 67 -25.99 -12.42 1.61
CA GLN A 67 -26.52 -11.08 1.87
C GLN A 67 -26.46 -10.14 0.67
N VAL A 68 -25.66 -10.46 -0.36
CA VAL A 68 -25.53 -9.61 -1.52
C VAL A 68 -26.84 -9.47 -2.27
N TYR A 69 -27.20 -8.24 -2.57
CA TYR A 69 -28.33 -7.89 -3.42
C TYR A 69 -27.84 -7.28 -4.73
N THR A 70 -26.91 -6.32 -4.66
CA THR A 70 -26.30 -5.68 -5.82
C THR A 70 -24.83 -5.36 -5.59
N VAL A 71 -24.09 -5.21 -6.68
CA VAL A 71 -22.70 -4.77 -6.70
C VAL A 71 -22.58 -3.57 -7.61
N THR A 72 -22.09 -2.46 -7.08
CA THR A 72 -21.71 -1.28 -7.85
C THR A 72 -20.19 -1.18 -7.94
N TYR A 73 -19.66 -0.39 -8.86
CA TYR A 73 -18.24 -0.27 -9.06
C TYR A 73 -17.84 1.11 -9.61
N GLU A 74 -16.55 1.40 -9.50
CA GLU A 74 -15.92 2.55 -10.13
C GLU A 74 -14.60 2.09 -10.78
N GLU A 75 -14.45 2.34 -12.07
CA GLU A 75 -13.19 2.09 -12.77
C GLU A 75 -12.15 3.14 -12.38
N THR A 76 -10.94 2.70 -12.08
CA THR A 76 -9.83 3.62 -11.73
C THR A 76 -8.67 3.55 -12.72
N GLY A 77 -8.59 2.51 -13.54
CA GLY A 77 -7.47 2.26 -14.45
C GLY A 77 -6.14 2.02 -13.73
N SER A 78 -5.85 2.80 -12.68
CA SER A 78 -4.68 2.68 -11.81
C SER A 78 -4.98 1.82 -10.58
N GLU A 79 -4.13 0.83 -10.31
CA GLU A 79 -4.19 0.05 -9.07
C GLU A 79 -3.87 0.89 -7.83
N LEU A 80 -2.99 1.88 -7.98
CA LEU A 80 -2.64 2.79 -6.89
C LEU A 80 -3.84 3.61 -6.47
N ILE A 81 -4.61 4.17 -7.41
CA ILE A 81 -5.85 4.90 -7.11
C ILE A 81 -6.87 3.96 -6.48
N ALA A 82 -7.04 2.73 -7.00
CA ALA A 82 -7.95 1.75 -6.41
C ALA A 82 -7.60 1.44 -4.94
N LEU A 83 -6.32 1.30 -4.62
CA LEU A 83 -5.83 1.08 -3.25
C LEU A 83 -6.10 2.28 -2.33
N LEU A 84 -5.81 3.49 -2.79
CA LEU A 84 -6.01 4.72 -2.02
C LEU A 84 -7.50 4.93 -1.73
N LYS A 85 -8.35 4.75 -2.73
CA LYS A 85 -9.81 4.83 -2.58
C LYS A 85 -10.35 3.75 -1.64
N GLU A 86 -9.95 2.49 -1.81
CA GLU A 86 -10.38 1.40 -0.92
C GLU A 86 -10.07 1.73 0.54
N SER A 87 -8.87 2.21 0.83
CA SER A 87 -8.45 2.57 2.18
C SER A 87 -9.30 3.68 2.79
N GLU A 88 -9.59 4.73 2.04
CA GLU A 88 -10.40 5.86 2.49
C GLU A 88 -11.87 5.49 2.65
N GLU A 89 -12.46 4.88 1.63
CA GLU A 89 -13.86 4.48 1.58
C GLU A 89 -14.23 3.50 2.70
N ILE A 90 -13.36 2.55 3.03
CA ILE A 90 -13.58 1.64 4.16
C ILE A 90 -13.60 2.38 5.50
N LYS A 91 -12.76 3.41 5.68
CA LYS A 91 -12.72 4.19 6.91
C LYS A 91 -13.93 5.10 7.07
N ILE A 92 -14.40 5.66 5.97
CA ILE A 92 -15.59 6.51 5.95
C ILE A 92 -16.85 5.68 6.17
N ASN A 93 -17.08 4.65 5.35
CA ASN A 93 -18.32 3.89 5.30
C ASN A 93 -18.41 2.75 6.33
N LYS A 94 -17.27 2.28 6.84
CA LYS A 94 -17.14 1.22 7.85
C LYS A 94 -17.97 -0.05 7.56
N PRO A 95 -17.85 -0.67 6.36
CA PRO A 95 -18.68 -1.81 5.98
C PRO A 95 -18.47 -2.99 6.93
N ILE A 96 -19.53 -3.77 7.16
CA ILE A 96 -19.52 -4.80 8.22
C ILE A 96 -18.48 -5.91 7.97
N TYR A 97 -18.17 -6.21 6.70
CA TYR A 97 -17.19 -7.24 6.33
C TYR A 97 -15.78 -6.72 6.07
N ASN A 98 -15.51 -5.42 6.30
CA ASN A 98 -14.16 -4.82 6.26
C ASN A 98 -13.60 -4.49 7.67
N ARG A 99 -14.03 -5.17 8.72
CA ARG A 99 -13.69 -4.82 10.13
C ARG A 99 -12.21 -4.58 10.38
N ALA A 100 -11.34 -5.46 9.86
CA ALA A 100 -9.89 -5.34 10.05
C ALA A 100 -9.30 -4.09 9.38
N GLN A 101 -9.91 -3.61 8.30
CA GLN A 101 -9.43 -2.48 7.49
C GLN A 101 -9.99 -1.12 7.91
N ARG A 102 -10.94 -1.08 8.87
CA ARG A 102 -11.55 0.16 9.38
C ARG A 102 -10.57 1.02 10.18
N LYS A 103 -9.59 0.37 10.81
CA LYS A 103 -8.46 1.01 11.50
C LYS A 103 -7.25 1.01 10.57
N THR A 104 -6.22 1.78 10.94
CA THR A 104 -4.96 1.71 10.22
C THR A 104 -4.42 0.27 10.22
N LEU A 105 -4.01 -0.21 9.04
CA LEU A 105 -3.42 -1.54 8.89
C LEU A 105 -1.92 -1.53 9.22
N PHE A 106 -1.30 -0.36 9.14
CA PHE A 106 0.15 -0.19 9.26
C PHE A 106 0.52 0.23 10.69
N ASN A 107 0.55 -0.75 11.60
CA ASN A 107 0.81 -0.54 13.03
C ASN A 107 2.27 -0.73 13.43
N TRP A 108 3.15 -1.05 12.48
CA TRP A 108 4.59 -1.14 12.66
C TRP A 108 5.28 -0.09 11.80
N ALA A 109 6.34 0.52 12.31
CA ALA A 109 7.06 1.53 11.55
C ALA A 109 8.57 1.42 11.73
N LEU A 110 9.29 1.96 10.75
CA LEU A 110 10.73 2.12 10.78
C LEU A 110 11.07 3.50 11.35
N TYR A 111 11.91 3.50 12.35
CA TYR A 111 12.42 4.68 13.05
C TYR A 111 13.92 4.76 12.91
N SER A 112 14.48 5.96 13.01
CA SER A 112 15.91 6.20 13.17
C SER A 112 16.20 6.71 14.58
N GLU A 113 17.27 6.20 15.18
CA GLU A 113 17.72 6.61 16.51
C GLU A 113 19.26 6.63 16.56
N LYS A 114 19.85 7.71 17.04
CA LYS A 114 21.30 7.79 17.21
C LYS A 114 21.73 7.01 18.45
N ASN A 115 22.64 6.06 18.28
CA ASN A 115 23.19 5.29 19.38
C ASN A 115 24.31 6.05 20.12
N LYS A 116 24.84 5.45 21.20
CA LYS A 116 25.89 6.06 22.03
C LYS A 116 27.21 6.31 21.29
N ASP A 117 27.50 5.50 20.28
CA ASP A 117 28.70 5.55 19.48
C ASP A 117 28.56 6.53 18.29
N GLY A 118 27.42 7.21 18.18
CA GLY A 118 27.17 8.23 17.16
C GLY A 118 26.56 7.71 15.87
N TYR A 119 26.32 6.40 15.72
CA TYR A 119 25.69 5.83 14.53
C TYR A 119 24.16 5.94 14.59
N ILE A 120 23.54 6.23 13.47
CA ILE A 120 22.09 6.23 13.32
C ILE A 120 21.62 4.80 13.05
N ALA A 121 20.99 4.19 14.02
CA ALA A 121 20.39 2.87 13.91
C ALA A 121 18.95 2.97 13.38
N LEU A 122 18.58 2.06 12.48
CA LEU A 122 17.21 1.87 12.02
C LEU A 122 16.55 0.76 12.83
N LYS A 123 15.34 1.01 13.34
CA LYS A 123 14.60 0.07 14.18
C LYS A 123 13.15 -0.04 13.75
N VAL A 124 12.61 -1.25 13.76
CA VAL A 124 11.19 -1.52 13.55
C VAL A 124 10.51 -1.66 14.90
N ALA A 125 9.50 -0.84 15.15
CA ALA A 125 8.71 -0.87 16.38
C ALA A 125 7.23 -0.61 16.09
N LYS A 126 6.35 -0.91 17.07
CA LYS A 126 4.95 -0.49 17.01
C LYS A 126 4.84 1.02 16.95
N THR A 127 3.86 1.49 16.18
CA THR A 127 3.56 2.92 16.08
C THR A 127 2.89 3.40 17.35
N ASP A 128 3.43 4.47 17.94
CA ASP A 128 2.88 5.13 19.12
C ASP A 128 2.41 6.58 18.87
N GLY A 129 2.61 7.05 17.63
CA GLY A 129 2.25 8.40 17.21
C GLY A 129 3.15 9.52 17.74
N ARG A 130 4.19 9.20 18.53
CA ARG A 130 5.07 10.20 19.17
C ARG A 130 6.35 10.44 18.39
N LYS A 131 6.87 9.40 17.72
CA LYS A 131 8.12 9.47 16.96
C LYS A 131 7.81 9.64 15.48
N LYS A 132 8.69 10.35 14.79
CA LYS A 132 8.64 10.49 13.33
C LYS A 132 8.95 9.16 12.65
N GLU A 133 8.01 8.66 11.88
CA GLU A 133 8.11 7.40 11.13
C GLU A 133 8.76 7.65 9.77
N ILE A 134 9.74 6.83 9.38
CA ILE A 134 10.31 6.86 8.03
C ILE A 134 9.33 6.20 7.05
N THR A 135 8.85 5.01 7.39
CA THR A 135 7.81 4.26 6.65
C THR A 135 7.10 3.31 7.61
N SER A 136 5.96 2.75 7.22
CA SER A 136 5.18 1.84 8.05
C SER A 136 4.90 0.50 7.35
N PHE A 137 4.50 -0.51 8.14
CA PHE A 137 4.31 -1.90 7.72
C PHE A 137 3.07 -2.50 8.39
N ALA A 138 2.46 -3.48 7.72
CA ALA A 138 1.32 -4.19 8.25
C ALA A 138 1.71 -5.19 9.37
N SER A 139 2.94 -5.68 9.37
CA SER A 139 3.42 -6.63 10.37
C SER A 139 4.88 -6.38 10.76
N LEU A 140 5.26 -6.88 11.95
CA LEU A 140 6.66 -6.86 12.39
C LEU A 140 7.57 -7.61 11.42
N GLN A 141 7.11 -8.75 10.88
CA GLN A 141 7.90 -9.55 9.95
C GLN A 141 8.15 -8.80 8.63
N GLU A 142 7.15 -8.12 8.11
CA GLU A 142 7.31 -7.26 6.93
C GLU A 142 8.34 -6.16 7.18
N GLY A 143 8.26 -5.50 8.34
CA GLY A 143 9.22 -4.48 8.76
C GLY A 143 10.64 -5.02 8.89
N LYS A 144 10.82 -6.19 9.52
CA LYS A 144 12.14 -6.84 9.63
C LYS A 144 12.71 -7.22 8.27
N ASN A 145 11.91 -7.76 7.37
CA ASN A 145 12.33 -8.11 6.01
C ASN A 145 12.72 -6.85 5.21
N ALA A 146 12.00 -5.75 5.40
CA ALA A 146 12.33 -4.48 4.78
C ALA A 146 13.66 -3.92 5.35
N LEU A 147 13.83 -3.93 6.66
CA LEU A 147 15.05 -3.48 7.32
C LEU A 147 16.29 -4.28 6.85
N PHE A 148 16.14 -5.60 6.71
CA PHE A 148 17.22 -6.45 6.18
C PHE A 148 17.63 -6.01 4.76
N ARG A 149 16.67 -5.85 3.84
CA ARG A 149 16.93 -5.39 2.46
C ARG A 149 17.54 -3.99 2.40
N ILE A 150 17.08 -3.07 3.27
CA ILE A 150 17.66 -1.71 3.38
C ILE A 150 19.12 -1.80 3.82
N THR A 151 19.40 -2.61 4.82
CA THR A 151 20.75 -2.82 5.36
C THR A 151 21.70 -3.34 4.29
N GLU A 152 21.27 -4.29 3.46
CA GLU A 152 22.06 -4.79 2.32
C GLU A 152 22.23 -3.72 1.25
N LYS A 153 21.14 -3.10 0.80
CA LYS A 153 21.16 -2.13 -0.32
C LYS A 153 22.06 -0.91 -0.05
N TYR A 154 22.09 -0.45 1.20
CA TYR A 154 22.86 0.75 1.59
C TYR A 154 24.17 0.41 2.32
N ASN A 155 24.60 -0.84 2.30
CA ASN A 155 25.80 -1.34 3.00
C ASN A 155 25.86 -0.90 4.48
N LEU A 156 24.71 -1.00 5.17
CA LEU A 156 24.59 -0.66 6.58
C LEU A 156 24.98 -1.87 7.45
N CYS A 157 25.29 -1.61 8.71
CA CYS A 157 25.69 -2.66 9.64
C CYS A 157 24.46 -3.35 10.26
N GLN A 158 24.33 -4.66 10.08
CA GLN A 158 23.24 -5.46 10.66
C GLN A 158 23.20 -5.38 12.19
N LYS A 159 24.38 -5.36 12.84
CA LYS A 159 24.47 -5.28 14.31
C LYS A 159 24.05 -3.91 14.83
N VAL A 160 24.43 -2.82 14.18
CA VAL A 160 23.98 -1.46 14.54
C VAL A 160 22.46 -1.35 14.43
N ASN A 161 21.85 -2.01 13.43
CA ASN A 161 20.40 -2.01 13.20
C ASN A 161 19.65 -3.10 13.98
N GLY A 162 20.33 -3.85 14.87
CA GLY A 162 19.68 -4.85 15.71
C GLY A 162 19.12 -6.06 14.96
N ILE A 163 19.58 -6.32 13.73
CA ILE A 163 19.20 -7.51 12.94
C ILE A 163 19.96 -8.73 13.44
N TYR A 164 21.20 -8.51 13.83
CA TYR A 164 22.13 -9.55 14.25
C TYR A 164 22.75 -9.18 15.60
N ASP A 165 22.66 -10.09 16.56
CA ASP A 165 23.27 -9.93 17.89
C ASP A 165 24.46 -10.90 18.05
N THR A 166 25.65 -10.36 18.23
CA THR A 166 26.89 -11.11 18.46
C THR A 166 27.85 -10.28 19.28
N LYS A 167 28.73 -10.98 20.05
CA LYS A 167 29.80 -10.33 20.80
C LYS A 167 30.96 -9.87 19.92
N LYS A 168 31.11 -10.44 18.72
CA LYS A 168 32.17 -10.12 17.73
C LYS A 168 31.65 -9.17 16.63
N SER A 169 32.42 -9.03 15.55
CA SER A 169 31.99 -8.40 14.31
C SER A 169 30.71 -9.05 13.75
N CYS A 170 29.92 -8.31 12.96
CA CYS A 170 28.80 -8.92 12.26
C CYS A 170 29.30 -9.73 11.04
N PHE A 171 28.56 -10.75 10.66
CA PHE A 171 28.91 -11.61 9.52
C PHE A 171 29.14 -10.82 8.22
N GLN A 172 28.38 -9.75 7.99
CA GLN A 172 28.53 -8.88 6.82
C GLN A 172 29.90 -8.21 6.75
N TYR A 173 30.52 -7.91 7.90
CA TYR A 173 31.87 -7.39 7.94
C TYR A 173 32.89 -8.46 7.53
N ASP A 174 32.72 -9.68 8.03
CA ASP A 174 33.64 -10.79 7.76
C ASP A 174 33.68 -11.16 6.25
N ILE A 175 32.56 -10.95 5.54
CA ILE A 175 32.45 -11.14 4.08
C ILE A 175 32.61 -9.84 3.26
N SER A 176 33.12 -8.77 3.87
CA SER A 176 33.39 -7.47 3.23
C SER A 176 32.16 -6.75 2.64
N GLN A 177 30.96 -7.02 3.17
CA GLN A 177 29.70 -6.36 2.80
C GLN A 177 29.31 -5.22 3.76
N CYS A 178 30.14 -4.92 4.76
CA CYS A 178 29.94 -3.84 5.71
C CYS A 178 31.31 -3.26 6.07
N PHE A 179 31.35 -1.97 6.37
CA PHE A 179 32.61 -1.25 6.64
C PHE A 179 33.04 -1.29 8.10
N GLY A 180 32.36 -2.06 8.95
CA GLY A 180 32.78 -2.32 10.33
C GLY A 180 32.32 -1.29 11.35
N ALA A 181 31.16 -0.65 11.14
CA ALA A 181 30.59 0.29 12.12
C ALA A 181 30.42 -0.32 13.53
N CYS A 182 30.02 -1.61 13.62
CA CYS A 182 29.85 -2.28 14.92
C CYS A 182 31.15 -2.58 15.70
N ILE A 183 32.30 -2.40 15.09
CA ILE A 183 33.64 -2.59 15.70
C ILE A 183 34.48 -1.29 15.64
N GLY A 184 33.82 -0.15 15.33
CA GLY A 184 34.47 1.17 15.32
C GLY A 184 35.45 1.41 14.18
N LYS A 185 35.46 0.58 13.14
CA LYS A 185 36.34 0.77 11.98
C LYS A 185 35.83 1.79 10.98
N GLU A 186 34.50 1.89 10.87
CA GLU A 186 33.87 2.89 10.03
C GLU A 186 33.54 4.16 10.83
N ASN A 187 33.81 5.33 10.24
CA ASN A 187 33.45 6.61 10.83
C ASN A 187 31.90 6.77 10.88
N PRO A 188 31.32 7.19 12.02
CA PRO A 188 29.88 7.47 12.14
C PRO A 188 29.33 8.45 11.10
N GLU A 189 30.11 9.46 10.69
CA GLU A 189 29.68 10.44 9.70
C GLU A 189 29.42 9.79 8.33
N GLU A 190 30.32 8.93 7.88
CA GLU A 190 30.20 8.21 6.61
C GLU A 190 29.06 7.21 6.63
N TYR A 191 28.91 6.49 7.73
CA TYR A 191 27.80 5.58 7.95
C TYR A 191 26.45 6.33 7.92
N ASN A 192 26.36 7.41 8.69
CA ASN A 192 25.14 8.20 8.82
C ASN A 192 24.74 8.87 7.50
N LYS A 193 25.69 9.24 6.64
CA LYS A 193 25.41 9.76 5.32
C LYS A 193 24.57 8.76 4.51
N ARG A 194 24.93 7.47 4.50
CA ARG A 194 24.17 6.43 3.79
C ARG A 194 22.79 6.21 4.41
N VAL A 195 22.66 6.34 5.73
CA VAL A 195 21.33 6.29 6.39
C VAL A 195 20.48 7.50 5.99
N HIS A 196 21.07 8.70 5.91
CA HIS A 196 20.36 9.90 5.43
C HIS A 196 19.96 9.77 3.96
N ASP A 197 20.81 9.24 3.09
CA ASP A 197 20.49 8.96 1.69
C ASP A 197 19.29 8.00 1.58
N PHE A 198 19.27 6.96 2.41
CA PHE A 198 18.10 6.06 2.49
C PHE A 198 16.85 6.81 2.91
N ILE A 199 16.90 7.60 3.99
CA ILE A 199 15.74 8.35 4.51
C ILE A 199 15.22 9.31 3.44
N GLN A 200 16.11 10.06 2.81
CA GLN A 200 15.75 11.03 1.77
C GLN A 200 15.10 10.36 0.55
N ASN A 201 15.66 9.23 0.10
CA ASN A 201 15.12 8.49 -1.05
C ASN A 201 13.79 7.77 -0.76
N ASN A 202 13.44 7.55 0.51
CA ASN A 202 12.20 6.87 0.92
C ASN A 202 11.17 7.78 1.57
N SER A 203 11.50 9.05 1.78
CA SER A 203 10.60 10.08 2.27
C SER A 203 10.24 11.01 1.13
N PHE A 204 8.96 11.30 0.95
CA PHE A 204 8.53 12.38 0.07
C PHE A 204 8.21 13.68 0.85
N GLU A 205 8.70 13.78 2.09
CA GLU A 205 8.58 14.99 2.89
C GLU A 205 9.27 16.17 2.19
N ASN A 206 8.57 17.29 2.14
CA ASN A 206 8.97 18.51 1.43
C ASN A 206 9.18 18.35 -0.08
N ASN A 207 8.82 17.21 -0.67
CA ASN A 207 8.86 17.02 -2.10
C ASN A 207 7.53 17.39 -2.74
N ASN A 208 7.61 18.05 -3.89
CA ASN A 208 6.49 18.23 -4.79
C ASN A 208 6.62 17.21 -5.92
N MET A 209 5.63 16.35 -6.10
CA MET A 209 5.66 15.37 -7.18
C MET A 209 4.27 15.07 -7.71
N VAL A 210 4.24 14.68 -8.97
CA VAL A 210 3.06 14.14 -9.64
C VAL A 210 3.39 12.73 -10.09
N LEU A 211 2.65 11.73 -9.58
CA LEU A 211 2.77 10.36 -10.02
C LEU A 211 1.76 10.12 -11.13
N ILE A 212 2.24 9.82 -12.33
CA ILE A 212 1.39 9.55 -13.49
C ILE A 212 1.27 8.03 -13.67
N ASP A 213 0.03 7.56 -13.86
CA ASP A 213 -0.29 6.16 -14.10
C ASP A 213 -1.38 6.04 -15.18
N LYS A 214 -1.80 4.82 -15.48
CA LYS A 214 -2.86 4.53 -16.44
C LYS A 214 -4.17 5.16 -16.03
N GLY A 215 -4.92 5.66 -17.00
CA GLY A 215 -6.31 6.10 -16.85
C GLY A 215 -7.30 4.94 -17.04
N ARG A 216 -8.59 5.27 -17.02
CA ARG A 216 -9.70 4.33 -17.20
C ARG A 216 -9.82 3.83 -18.65
N THR A 217 -9.33 4.65 -19.58
CA THR A 217 -9.30 4.37 -21.03
C THR A 217 -7.89 4.56 -21.57
N ASN A 218 -7.65 4.09 -22.80
CA ASN A 218 -6.34 4.22 -23.46
C ASN A 218 -5.95 5.70 -23.74
N GLY A 219 -6.93 6.59 -23.93
CA GLY A 219 -6.72 8.02 -24.16
C GLY A 219 -6.58 8.84 -22.88
N GLU A 220 -6.67 8.21 -21.71
CA GLU A 220 -6.67 8.89 -20.41
C GLU A 220 -5.44 8.51 -19.57
N ARG A 221 -5.00 9.41 -18.73
CA ARG A 221 -4.01 9.17 -17.66
C ARG A 221 -4.61 9.58 -16.33
N SER A 222 -4.11 8.95 -15.28
CA SER A 222 -4.33 9.38 -13.91
C SER A 222 -3.09 10.09 -13.37
N ALA A 223 -3.30 11.04 -12.48
CA ALA A 223 -2.23 11.74 -11.77
C ALA A 223 -2.55 11.79 -10.28
N ILE A 224 -1.54 11.56 -9.45
CA ILE A 224 -1.60 11.66 -7.99
C ILE A 224 -0.70 12.81 -7.59
N LEU A 225 -1.25 13.79 -6.86
CA LEU A 225 -0.55 15.02 -6.48
C LEU A 225 -0.06 14.93 -5.04
N ILE A 226 1.23 15.20 -4.88
CA ILE A 226 1.90 15.38 -3.58
C ILE A 226 2.54 16.76 -3.57
N GLU A 227 2.17 17.59 -2.59
CA GLU A 227 2.75 18.92 -2.39
C GLU A 227 3.31 19.04 -0.96
N ASN A 228 4.55 19.50 -0.87
CA ASN A 228 5.28 19.64 0.41
C ASN A 228 5.19 18.34 1.26
N GLY A 229 5.29 17.19 0.60
CA GLY A 229 5.18 15.87 1.24
C GLY A 229 3.77 15.48 1.70
N VAL A 230 2.75 16.23 1.30
CA VAL A 230 1.36 15.96 1.64
C VAL A 230 0.61 15.45 0.41
N TYR A 231 0.02 14.26 0.53
CA TYR A 231 -0.88 13.73 -0.49
C TYR A 231 -2.14 14.58 -0.57
N LYS A 232 -2.46 15.12 -1.75
CA LYS A 232 -3.60 16.01 -1.97
C LYS A 232 -4.79 15.31 -2.58
N GLY A 233 -4.56 14.29 -3.38
CA GLY A 233 -5.60 13.57 -4.11
C GLY A 233 -5.13 13.13 -5.49
N TYR A 234 -6.07 12.81 -6.35
CA TYR A 234 -5.81 12.34 -7.70
C TYR A 234 -6.74 13.01 -8.72
N CYS A 235 -6.38 12.93 -9.98
CA CYS A 235 -7.24 13.34 -11.09
C CYS A 235 -7.09 12.42 -12.29
N PHE A 236 -8.03 12.53 -13.23
CA PHE A 236 -7.94 11.93 -14.55
C PHE A 236 -7.88 13.03 -15.59
N TYR A 237 -7.07 12.85 -16.62
CA TYR A 237 -6.96 13.79 -17.72
C TYR A 237 -6.77 13.06 -19.05
N ASP A 238 -7.30 13.65 -20.12
CA ASP A 238 -7.17 13.16 -21.47
C ASP A 238 -5.79 13.49 -22.03
N LEU A 239 -5.15 12.56 -22.73
CA LEU A 239 -3.85 12.73 -23.36
C LEU A 239 -3.83 13.81 -24.45
N ASN A 240 -4.99 14.12 -25.03
CA ASN A 240 -5.11 15.19 -26.01
C ASN A 240 -5.03 16.60 -25.38
N TYR A 241 -5.26 16.71 -24.08
CA TYR A 241 -5.06 17.97 -23.35
C TYR A 241 -3.65 17.98 -22.76
N GLN A 242 -2.78 18.82 -23.31
CA GLN A 242 -1.48 19.07 -22.72
C GLN A 242 -1.68 19.76 -21.35
N ILE A 243 -1.60 18.99 -20.29
CA ILE A 243 -1.49 19.56 -18.94
C ILE A 243 -0.05 20.04 -18.76
N SER A 244 0.19 21.25 -19.20
CA SER A 244 1.49 21.94 -19.08
C SER A 244 1.69 22.60 -17.72
N ASN A 245 0.64 22.65 -16.89
CA ASN A 245 0.67 23.39 -15.62
C ASN A 245 -0.01 22.59 -14.51
N ILE A 246 0.66 22.48 -13.37
CA ILE A 246 0.17 21.82 -12.15
C ILE A 246 -1.13 22.47 -11.62
N GLU A 247 -1.34 23.76 -11.85
CA GLU A 247 -2.56 24.46 -11.45
C GLU A 247 -3.80 23.93 -12.18
N VAL A 248 -3.67 23.51 -13.43
CA VAL A 248 -4.78 22.85 -14.16
C VAL A 248 -5.14 21.53 -13.51
N MET A 249 -4.13 20.75 -13.09
CA MET A 249 -4.37 19.50 -12.35
C MET A 249 -5.11 19.75 -11.04
N LYS A 250 -4.75 20.81 -10.31
CA LYS A 250 -5.40 21.16 -9.03
C LYS A 250 -6.90 21.46 -9.21
N ASN A 251 -7.28 22.08 -10.32
CA ASN A 251 -8.68 22.43 -10.59
C ASN A 251 -9.57 21.20 -10.86
N ILE A 252 -9.00 20.10 -11.33
CA ILE A 252 -9.72 18.84 -11.60
C ILE A 252 -9.43 17.75 -10.55
N LEU A 253 -8.70 18.11 -9.48
CA LEU A 253 -8.29 17.18 -8.45
C LEU A 253 -9.50 16.70 -7.64
N ILE A 254 -9.58 15.39 -7.46
CA ILE A 254 -10.45 14.77 -6.48
C ILE A 254 -9.66 14.71 -5.17
N PRO A 255 -10.02 15.55 -4.18
CA PRO A 255 -9.25 15.62 -2.94
C PRO A 255 -9.38 14.33 -2.13
N MET A 256 -8.29 13.94 -1.47
CA MET A 256 -8.23 12.77 -0.61
C MET A 256 -7.45 13.08 0.67
N GLN A 257 -7.70 12.30 1.73
CA GLN A 257 -7.04 12.51 3.00
C GLN A 257 -5.58 12.02 2.99
N ASN A 258 -4.68 12.85 3.52
CA ASN A 258 -3.33 12.45 3.81
C ASN A 258 -3.26 11.84 5.22
N ASN A 259 -3.02 10.54 5.30
CA ASN A 259 -2.87 9.82 6.56
C ASN A 259 -1.75 8.77 6.44
N ARG A 260 -1.47 8.02 7.54
CA ARG A 260 -0.43 6.98 7.54
C ARG A 260 -0.63 5.96 6.44
N ASP A 261 -1.86 5.49 6.22
CA ASP A 261 -2.14 4.43 5.26
C ASP A 261 -1.90 4.93 3.83
N THR A 262 -2.37 6.14 3.48
CA THR A 262 -2.15 6.71 2.15
C THR A 262 -0.67 6.95 1.88
N ARG A 263 0.08 7.48 2.85
CA ARG A 263 1.54 7.65 2.73
C ARG A 263 2.25 6.31 2.52
N THR A 264 1.89 5.29 3.31
CA THR A 264 2.51 3.95 3.20
C THR A 264 2.19 3.29 1.86
N ILE A 265 0.97 3.43 1.36
CA ILE A 265 0.56 2.93 0.04
C ILE A 265 1.39 3.59 -1.07
N ILE A 266 1.51 4.92 -1.04
CA ILE A 266 2.29 5.67 -2.04
C ILE A 266 3.78 5.32 -1.96
N GLN A 267 4.37 5.25 -0.76
CA GLN A 267 5.76 4.82 -0.59
C GLN A 267 5.99 3.39 -1.09
N GLY A 268 5.02 2.50 -0.87
CA GLY A 268 5.05 1.13 -1.38
C GLY A 268 5.04 1.08 -2.91
N TYR A 269 4.30 1.96 -3.56
CA TYR A 269 4.27 2.10 -5.00
C TYR A 269 5.62 2.63 -5.54
N LEU A 270 6.15 3.70 -4.96
CA LEU A 270 7.42 4.29 -5.35
C LEU A 270 8.63 3.34 -5.22
N ARG A 271 8.58 2.42 -4.26
CA ARG A 271 9.64 1.40 -4.11
C ARG A 271 9.62 0.30 -5.17
N LYS A 272 8.50 0.11 -5.86
CA LYS A 272 8.31 -0.95 -6.86
C LYS A 272 8.55 -0.48 -8.29
N ASN A 273 8.43 0.81 -8.52
CA ASN A 273 8.60 1.49 -9.80
C ASN A 273 9.77 2.47 -9.74
#